data_12c5b9efa0dacf651a2e0795c053af84
#
_entry.id   12c5b9efa0dacf651a2e0795c053af84
#
_cell.length_a   1.000
_cell.length_b   1.000
_cell.length_c   1.000
_cell.angle_alpha   90.00
_cell.angle_beta   90.00
_cell.angle_gamma   90.00
#
_symmetry.space_group_name_H-M   'P 1'
#
loop_
_entity.id
_entity.type
_entity.pdbx_description
1 polymer ?
#
loop_
_entity_poly.entity_id
_entity_poly.type
_entity_poly.pdbx_seq_one_letter_code
_entity_poly.pdbx_strand_id
1 'polypeptide(L)'
;MKTKNIILQLRKERGMSQDELADKIMVTRQAVSRWENCDTVPNIDTLKLLSKEFDVSINTLLGEPRKLICQCCGMPIDDDSILGRDKDGTLNEEYCKWCYADGTYTYNDMDELLDVGVKNMVNENFTEEQAHSYLKEMLPKLDYWKRYDELSDNGQFEEFKKQLINEINDLHIDGLPRVDKLNALVGKYVNLEYTLPNGQKVKIQSC
;
A
#
# COMPACT_ATOMS: atom_id res chain seq x y z
N MET A 1 8.58 -20.02 12.75
CA MET A 1 9.21 -21.15 11.98
C MET A 1 10.52 -20.62 11.37
N LYS A 2 11.59 -21.38 11.21
CA LYS A 2 12.85 -20.83 10.64
C LYS A 2 12.73 -20.76 9.12
N THR A 3 13.26 -19.71 8.48
CA THR A 3 13.25 -19.44 7.02
C THR A 3 13.53 -20.69 6.16
N LYS A 4 14.49 -21.50 6.57
CA LYS A 4 14.84 -22.77 5.87
C LYS A 4 13.66 -23.72 5.68
N ASN A 5 12.87 -23.91 6.74
CA ASN A 5 11.74 -24.83 6.72
C ASN A 5 10.64 -24.29 5.81
N ILE A 6 10.49 -22.99 5.75
CA ILE A 6 9.49 -22.31 4.93
C ILE A 6 9.86 -22.42 3.46
N ILE A 7 11.10 -22.11 3.07
CA ILE A 7 11.55 -22.24 1.68
C ILE A 7 11.41 -23.71 1.21
N LEU A 8 11.86 -24.65 2.02
CA LEU A 8 11.74 -26.09 1.73
C LEU A 8 10.27 -26.52 1.57
N GLN A 9 9.40 -26.06 2.46
CA GLN A 9 7.98 -26.37 2.44
C GLN A 9 7.32 -25.80 1.18
N LEU A 10 7.47 -24.49 0.91
CA LEU A 10 6.87 -23.83 -0.25
C LEU A 10 7.32 -24.45 -1.58
N ARG A 11 8.62 -24.78 -1.67
CA ARG A 11 9.13 -25.46 -2.87
C ARG A 11 8.48 -26.84 -3.06
N LYS A 12 8.35 -27.62 -1.99
CA LYS A 12 7.73 -28.96 -2.04
C LYS A 12 6.25 -28.87 -2.35
N GLU A 13 5.52 -27.94 -1.78
CA GLU A 13 4.10 -27.72 -2.06
C GLU A 13 3.85 -27.41 -3.53
N ARG A 14 4.81 -26.76 -4.19
CA ARG A 14 4.77 -26.50 -5.64
C ARG A 14 5.38 -27.62 -6.49
N GLY A 15 5.78 -28.73 -5.89
CA GLY A 15 6.34 -29.88 -6.59
C GLY A 15 7.68 -29.62 -7.26
N MET A 16 8.40 -28.53 -6.90
CA MET A 16 9.65 -28.13 -7.54
C MET A 16 10.84 -28.89 -6.97
N SER A 17 11.83 -29.23 -7.79
CA SER A 17 13.18 -29.60 -7.41
C SER A 17 14.00 -28.37 -6.99
N GLN A 18 15.15 -28.58 -6.35
CA GLN A 18 16.07 -27.49 -6.02
C GLN A 18 16.65 -26.82 -7.27
N ASP A 19 16.82 -27.56 -8.35
CA ASP A 19 17.28 -27.06 -9.64
C ASP A 19 16.23 -26.13 -10.28
N GLU A 20 14.96 -26.58 -10.34
CA GLU A 20 13.86 -25.76 -10.89
C GLU A 20 13.63 -24.47 -10.11
N LEU A 21 13.72 -24.50 -8.77
CA LEU A 21 13.64 -23.26 -7.99
C LEU A 21 14.83 -22.34 -8.30
N ALA A 22 16.04 -22.90 -8.36
CA ALA A 22 17.25 -22.15 -8.65
C ALA A 22 17.19 -21.43 -10.01
N ASP A 23 16.72 -22.13 -11.04
CA ASP A 23 16.54 -21.58 -12.39
C ASP A 23 15.51 -20.42 -12.40
N LYS A 24 14.37 -20.59 -11.71
CA LYS A 24 13.31 -19.57 -11.66
C LYS A 24 13.74 -18.26 -11.01
N ILE A 25 14.55 -18.33 -9.95
CA ILE A 25 15.04 -17.15 -9.24
C ILE A 25 16.48 -16.77 -9.61
N MET A 26 17.01 -17.35 -10.69
CA MET A 26 18.34 -17.05 -11.25
C MET A 26 19.50 -17.17 -10.24
N VAL A 27 19.52 -18.24 -9.47
CA VAL A 27 20.60 -18.58 -8.53
C VAL A 27 21.14 -19.98 -8.81
N THR A 28 22.18 -20.39 -8.07
CA THR A 28 22.69 -21.75 -8.21
C THR A 28 21.88 -22.74 -7.34
N ARG A 29 21.74 -23.99 -7.79
CA ARG A 29 21.17 -25.08 -6.95
C ARG A 29 21.85 -25.19 -5.60
N GLN A 30 23.16 -24.98 -5.56
CA GLN A 30 23.93 -25.01 -4.28
C GLN A 30 23.47 -23.92 -3.30
N ALA A 31 23.08 -22.74 -3.79
CA ALA A 31 22.51 -21.68 -2.95
C ALA A 31 21.19 -22.16 -2.30
N VAL A 32 20.26 -22.69 -3.10
CA VAL A 32 19.00 -23.26 -2.60
C VAL A 32 19.26 -24.35 -1.58
N SER A 33 20.17 -25.30 -1.88
CA SER A 33 20.55 -26.37 -0.94
C SER A 33 21.09 -25.83 0.39
N ARG A 34 21.94 -24.80 0.36
CA ARG A 34 22.49 -24.19 1.57
C ARG A 34 21.41 -23.50 2.42
N TRP A 35 20.44 -22.86 1.80
CA TRP A 35 19.33 -22.25 2.54
C TRP A 35 18.46 -23.30 3.22
N GLU A 36 18.14 -24.39 2.52
CA GLU A 36 17.34 -25.49 3.08
C GLU A 36 18.07 -26.29 4.17
N ASN A 37 19.41 -26.31 4.14
CA ASN A 37 20.25 -26.95 5.16
C ASN A 37 20.68 -26.03 6.30
N CYS A 38 20.33 -24.73 6.27
CA CYS A 38 20.77 -23.69 7.25
C CYS A 38 22.24 -23.30 7.19
N ASP A 39 22.95 -23.57 6.13
CA ASP A 39 24.33 -23.13 5.99
C ASP A 39 24.41 -21.61 5.76
N THR A 40 23.41 -21.07 5.08
CA THR A 40 23.30 -19.63 4.79
C THR A 40 21.84 -19.19 4.79
N VAL A 41 21.60 -17.86 4.82
CA VAL A 41 20.29 -17.22 4.66
C VAL A 41 20.29 -16.45 3.34
N PRO A 42 19.18 -16.47 2.58
CA PRO A 42 19.05 -15.62 1.38
C PRO A 42 19.25 -14.15 1.73
N ASN A 43 19.90 -13.39 0.86
CA ASN A 43 19.97 -11.94 0.98
C ASN A 43 18.61 -11.29 0.63
N ILE A 44 18.48 -9.98 0.87
CA ILE A 44 17.23 -9.24 0.66
C ILE A 44 16.72 -9.34 -0.79
N ASP A 45 17.61 -9.24 -1.77
CA ASP A 45 17.21 -9.31 -3.18
C ASP A 45 16.69 -10.70 -3.54
N THR A 46 17.34 -11.74 -3.02
CA THR A 46 16.88 -13.12 -3.18
C THR A 46 15.54 -13.36 -2.45
N LEU A 47 15.34 -12.78 -1.26
CA LEU A 47 14.06 -12.87 -0.55
C LEU A 47 12.93 -12.22 -1.35
N LYS A 48 13.18 -11.11 -2.04
CA LYS A 48 12.20 -10.48 -2.95
C LYS A 48 11.85 -11.40 -4.13
N LEU A 49 12.85 -12.06 -4.72
CA LEU A 49 12.61 -13.02 -5.80
C LEU A 49 11.81 -14.25 -5.31
N LEU A 50 12.15 -14.77 -4.14
CA LEU A 50 11.40 -15.87 -3.50
C LEU A 50 9.97 -15.47 -3.15
N SER A 51 9.79 -14.26 -2.63
CA SER A 51 8.46 -13.68 -2.35
C SER A 51 7.59 -13.65 -3.60
N LYS A 52 8.14 -13.18 -4.69
CA LYS A 52 7.44 -13.12 -5.99
C LYS A 52 7.17 -14.50 -6.57
N GLU A 53 8.15 -15.42 -6.54
CA GLU A 53 7.98 -16.78 -7.07
C GLU A 53 6.98 -17.60 -6.25
N PHE A 54 7.00 -17.47 -4.93
CA PHE A 54 6.09 -18.19 -4.05
C PHE A 54 4.78 -17.45 -3.75
N ASP A 55 4.62 -16.23 -4.22
CA ASP A 55 3.47 -15.37 -3.91
C ASP A 55 3.17 -15.32 -2.40
N VAL A 56 4.21 -15.07 -1.61
CA VAL A 56 4.15 -14.91 -0.17
C VAL A 56 4.96 -13.69 0.26
N SER A 57 4.59 -13.08 1.38
CA SER A 57 5.34 -11.92 1.89
C SER A 57 6.75 -12.29 2.37
N ILE A 58 7.63 -11.30 2.45
CA ILE A 58 8.98 -11.47 3.03
C ILE A 58 8.87 -11.87 4.51
N ASN A 59 7.91 -11.31 5.26
CA ASN A 59 7.66 -11.70 6.65
C ASN A 59 7.29 -13.19 6.77
N THR A 60 6.48 -13.71 5.85
CA THR A 60 6.19 -15.15 5.77
C THR A 60 7.45 -15.95 5.55
N LEU A 61 8.33 -15.56 4.60
CA LEU A 61 9.60 -16.25 4.34
C LEU A 61 10.54 -16.22 5.54
N LEU A 62 10.54 -15.13 6.32
CA LEU A 62 11.36 -15.00 7.53
C LEU A 62 10.79 -15.78 8.71
N GLY A 63 9.50 -16.16 8.65
CA GLY A 63 8.82 -16.92 9.71
C GLY A 63 8.52 -16.10 10.95
N GLU A 64 8.49 -14.80 10.82
CA GLU A 64 8.11 -13.88 11.90
C GLU A 64 6.59 -13.89 12.12
N PRO A 65 6.13 -13.80 13.38
CA PRO A 65 4.71 -13.70 13.67
C PRO A 65 4.17 -12.37 13.13
N ARG A 66 3.12 -12.43 12.34
CA ARG A 66 2.46 -11.22 11.82
C ARG A 66 1.73 -10.48 12.92
N LYS A 67 2.00 -9.21 13.04
CA LYS A 67 1.23 -8.22 13.78
C LYS A 67 0.98 -7.00 12.87
N LEU A 68 0.77 -7.27 11.58
CA LEU A 68 0.52 -6.21 10.63
C LEU A 68 -0.93 -5.75 10.75
N ILE A 69 -1.10 -4.44 10.66
CA ILE A 69 -2.41 -3.79 10.52
C ILE A 69 -2.38 -2.95 9.26
N CYS A 70 -3.49 -2.92 8.54
CA CYS A 70 -3.62 -2.07 7.37
C CYS A 70 -3.50 -0.59 7.76
N GLN A 71 -2.54 0.12 7.20
CA GLN A 71 -2.29 1.54 7.49
C GLN A 71 -3.35 2.49 6.91
N CYS A 72 -4.36 1.97 6.22
CA CYS A 72 -5.50 2.73 5.74
C CYS A 72 -6.75 2.49 6.60
N CYS A 73 -7.17 1.24 6.83
CA CYS A 73 -8.41 0.92 7.56
C CYS A 73 -8.20 0.31 8.94
N GLY A 74 -6.96 0.00 9.34
CA GLY A 74 -6.63 -0.55 10.65
C GLY A 74 -6.98 -2.02 10.87
N MET A 75 -7.53 -2.72 9.87
CA MET A 75 -7.83 -4.14 10.02
C MET A 75 -6.55 -4.96 10.19
N PRO A 76 -6.56 -6.04 10.98
CA PRO A 76 -5.44 -6.98 11.06
C PRO A 76 -5.18 -7.63 9.71
N ILE A 77 -3.90 -7.83 9.38
CA ILE A 77 -3.44 -8.56 8.20
C ILE A 77 -2.79 -9.85 8.67
N ASP A 78 -3.60 -10.88 8.86
CA ASP A 78 -3.17 -12.15 9.43
C ASP A 78 -2.70 -13.17 8.36
N ASP A 79 -3.03 -12.93 7.10
CA ASP A 79 -2.76 -13.83 5.99
C ASP A 79 -2.26 -13.09 4.73
N ASP A 80 -1.41 -13.74 3.92
CA ASP A 80 -0.88 -13.16 2.67
C ASP A 80 -1.97 -12.90 1.63
N SER A 81 -3.05 -13.66 1.65
CA SER A 81 -4.14 -13.51 0.69
C SER A 81 -4.94 -12.22 0.81
N ILE A 82 -4.80 -11.51 1.95
CA ILE A 82 -5.45 -10.22 2.20
C ILE A 82 -4.53 -9.02 2.01
N LEU A 83 -3.24 -9.24 1.72
CA LEU A 83 -2.30 -8.16 1.39
C LEU A 83 -2.67 -7.45 0.09
N GLY A 84 -2.45 -6.15 0.07
CA GLY A 84 -2.50 -5.34 -1.15
C GLY A 84 -1.38 -5.70 -2.13
N ARG A 85 -1.46 -5.17 -3.35
CA ARG A 85 -0.43 -5.40 -4.36
C ARG A 85 0.00 -4.09 -4.99
N ASP A 86 1.29 -3.97 -5.20
CA ASP A 86 1.89 -2.90 -5.99
C ASP A 86 1.64 -3.13 -7.49
N LYS A 87 1.93 -2.12 -8.29
CA LYS A 87 1.71 -2.11 -9.74
C LYS A 87 2.43 -3.25 -10.48
N ASP A 88 3.54 -3.74 -9.93
CA ASP A 88 4.32 -4.86 -10.48
C ASP A 88 3.86 -6.24 -9.96
N GLY A 89 2.79 -6.28 -9.17
CA GLY A 89 2.22 -7.48 -8.56
C GLY A 89 2.89 -7.90 -7.24
N THR A 90 3.88 -7.17 -6.76
CA THR A 90 4.53 -7.44 -5.48
C THR A 90 3.56 -7.22 -4.33
N LEU A 91 3.61 -8.08 -3.30
CA LEU A 91 2.78 -7.95 -2.11
C LEU A 91 3.20 -6.72 -1.30
N ASN A 92 2.20 -5.92 -0.92
CA ASN A 92 2.37 -4.76 -0.06
C ASN A 92 1.95 -5.10 1.37
N GLU A 93 2.88 -5.02 2.32
CA GLU A 93 2.64 -5.41 3.73
C GLU A 93 2.02 -4.28 4.57
N GLU A 94 1.89 -3.07 4.02
CA GLU A 94 1.32 -1.91 4.74
C GLU A 94 -0.20 -1.81 4.58
N TYR A 95 -0.75 -2.35 3.47
CA TYR A 95 -2.15 -2.19 3.13
C TYR A 95 -2.83 -3.52 2.82
N CYS A 96 -4.11 -3.62 3.17
CA CYS A 96 -4.93 -4.75 2.71
C CYS A 96 -5.42 -4.53 1.27
N LYS A 97 -5.76 -5.62 0.59
CA LYS A 97 -6.23 -5.61 -0.81
C LYS A 97 -7.50 -4.81 -1.07
N TRP A 98 -8.30 -4.52 -0.04
CA TRP A 98 -9.50 -3.69 -0.15
C TRP A 98 -9.21 -2.21 -0.07
N CYS A 99 -8.09 -1.83 0.52
CA CYS A 99 -7.65 -0.44 0.59
C CYS A 99 -6.63 -0.08 -0.48
N TYR A 100 -5.88 -1.08 -0.97
CA TYR A 100 -4.81 -0.86 -1.94
C TYR A 100 -4.67 -2.07 -2.86
N ALA A 101 -4.86 -1.85 -4.16
CA ALA A 101 -4.74 -2.87 -5.19
C ALA A 101 -4.10 -2.28 -6.45
N ASP A 102 -3.21 -3.04 -7.07
CA ASP A 102 -2.54 -2.70 -8.33
C ASP A 102 -1.89 -1.30 -8.34
N GLY A 103 -1.30 -0.92 -7.21
CA GLY A 103 -0.64 0.37 -7.03
C GLY A 103 -1.61 1.54 -6.80
N THR A 104 -2.90 1.28 -6.55
CA THR A 104 -3.93 2.32 -6.41
C THR A 104 -4.68 2.18 -5.09
N TYR A 105 -4.92 3.30 -4.42
CA TYR A 105 -5.75 3.33 -3.21
C TYR A 105 -7.24 3.39 -3.57
N THR A 106 -8.05 2.62 -2.84
CA THR A 106 -9.49 2.60 -3.00
C THR A 106 -10.16 3.81 -2.34
N TYR A 107 -9.67 4.19 -1.15
CA TYR A 107 -10.26 5.26 -0.35
C TYR A 107 -9.37 6.49 -0.35
N ASN A 108 -9.95 7.64 -0.68
CA ASN A 108 -9.33 8.96 -0.59
C ASN A 108 -10.06 9.88 0.40
N ASP A 109 -11.19 9.43 0.92
CA ASP A 109 -12.03 10.11 1.90
C ASP A 109 -12.15 9.24 3.15
N MET A 110 -11.83 9.85 4.31
CA MET A 110 -11.87 9.15 5.60
C MET A 110 -13.30 8.86 6.05
N ASP A 111 -14.25 9.73 5.74
CA ASP A 111 -15.65 9.56 6.12
C ASP A 111 -16.28 8.40 5.32
N GLU A 112 -15.95 8.28 4.03
CA GLU A 112 -16.36 7.13 3.22
C GLU A 112 -15.84 5.81 3.79
N LEU A 113 -14.55 5.75 4.17
CA LEU A 113 -13.97 4.57 4.79
C LEU A 113 -14.59 4.28 6.16
N LEU A 114 -14.88 5.32 6.94
CA LEU A 114 -15.51 5.19 8.25
C LEU A 114 -16.88 4.53 8.12
N ASP A 115 -17.72 4.98 7.18
CA ASP A 115 -19.04 4.39 6.92
C ASP A 115 -18.96 2.92 6.51
N VAL A 116 -18.02 2.57 5.65
CA VAL A 116 -17.78 1.18 5.23
C VAL A 116 -17.25 0.35 6.40
N GLY A 117 -16.34 0.89 7.19
CA GLY A 117 -15.75 0.23 8.35
C GLY A 117 -16.80 -0.07 9.43
N VAL A 118 -17.65 0.90 9.76
CA VAL A 118 -18.76 0.72 10.71
C VAL A 118 -19.65 -0.43 10.28
N LYS A 119 -20.11 -0.45 9.02
CA LYS A 119 -21.00 -1.51 8.50
C LYS A 119 -20.39 -2.91 8.62
N ASN A 120 -19.06 -3.03 8.49
CA ASN A 120 -18.37 -4.31 8.58
C ASN A 120 -18.03 -4.75 10.01
N MET A 121 -17.99 -3.81 10.97
CA MET A 121 -17.63 -4.10 12.36
C MET A 121 -18.85 -4.41 13.26
N VAL A 122 -20.02 -3.92 12.88
CA VAL A 122 -21.26 -4.13 13.66
C VAL A 122 -21.59 -5.62 13.72
N ASN A 123 -21.80 -6.11 14.95
CA ASN A 123 -22.23 -7.48 15.25
C ASN A 123 -22.96 -7.49 16.60
N GLU A 124 -23.35 -8.68 17.09
CA GLU A 124 -24.11 -8.84 18.34
C GLU A 124 -23.40 -8.27 19.58
N ASN A 125 -22.06 -8.16 19.55
CA ASN A 125 -21.24 -7.70 20.66
C ASN A 125 -20.65 -6.29 20.45
N PHE A 126 -20.83 -5.70 19.26
CA PHE A 126 -20.24 -4.42 18.91
C PHE A 126 -21.23 -3.54 18.14
N THR A 127 -21.75 -2.52 18.84
CA THR A 127 -22.80 -1.66 18.29
C THR A 127 -22.26 -0.68 17.25
N GLU A 128 -23.14 -0.10 16.45
CA GLU A 128 -22.82 0.92 15.45
C GLU A 128 -22.11 2.14 16.07
N GLU A 129 -22.62 2.61 17.22
CA GLU A 129 -22.03 3.75 17.94
C GLU A 129 -20.61 3.43 18.44
N GLN A 130 -20.39 2.22 18.93
CA GLN A 130 -19.07 1.77 19.37
C GLN A 130 -18.09 1.65 18.19
N ALA A 131 -18.54 1.07 17.08
CA ALA A 131 -17.75 0.95 15.86
C ALA A 131 -17.36 2.33 15.30
N HIS A 132 -18.32 3.25 15.23
CA HIS A 132 -18.11 4.61 14.77
C HIS A 132 -17.11 5.36 15.67
N SER A 133 -17.30 5.32 16.99
CA SER A 133 -16.41 5.98 17.95
C SER A 133 -14.98 5.42 17.87
N TYR A 134 -14.85 4.10 17.79
CA TYR A 134 -13.55 3.43 17.66
C TYR A 134 -12.80 3.83 16.38
N LEU A 135 -13.47 3.73 15.24
CA LEU A 135 -12.86 4.07 13.96
C LEU A 135 -12.50 5.56 13.86
N LYS A 136 -13.36 6.44 14.34
CA LYS A 136 -13.12 7.89 14.36
C LYS A 136 -11.89 8.27 15.17
N GLU A 137 -11.59 7.52 16.24
CA GLU A 137 -10.38 7.74 17.04
C GLU A 137 -9.15 7.07 16.43
N MET A 138 -9.30 5.93 15.74
CA MET A 138 -8.21 5.11 15.26
C MET A 138 -7.71 5.55 13.88
N LEU A 139 -8.61 5.82 12.92
CA LEU A 139 -8.24 6.12 11.53
C LEU A 139 -7.23 7.27 11.40
N PRO A 140 -7.40 8.42 12.09
CA PRO A 140 -6.43 9.52 11.96
C PRO A 140 -5.02 9.18 12.43
N LYS A 141 -4.86 8.11 13.24
CA LYS A 141 -3.56 7.66 13.76
C LYS A 141 -2.80 6.75 12.79
N LEU A 142 -3.44 6.29 11.71
CA LEU A 142 -2.82 5.44 10.70
C LEU A 142 -1.98 6.27 9.72
N ASP A 143 -0.88 5.70 9.24
CA ASP A 143 0.10 6.43 8.44
C ASP A 143 -0.45 6.91 7.10
N TYR A 144 -1.43 6.20 6.53
CA TYR A 144 -2.12 6.65 5.33
C TYR A 144 -2.80 8.01 5.51
N TRP A 145 -3.46 8.25 6.64
CA TRP A 145 -4.23 9.46 6.90
C TRP A 145 -3.38 10.59 7.46
N LYS A 146 -2.34 10.31 8.24
CA LYS A 146 -1.39 11.30 8.76
C LYS A 146 -0.75 12.15 7.66
N ARG A 147 -0.49 11.56 6.49
CA ARG A 147 0.07 12.30 5.35
C ARG A 147 -0.86 13.39 4.81
N TYR A 148 -2.19 13.25 5.03
CA TYR A 148 -3.15 14.28 4.67
C TYR A 148 -3.19 15.39 5.70
N ASP A 149 -3.02 15.08 7.00
CA ASP A 149 -2.93 16.07 8.07
C ASP A 149 -1.70 16.97 7.90
N GLU A 150 -0.56 16.40 7.54
CA GLU A 150 0.66 17.17 7.25
C GLU A 150 0.48 18.13 6.07
N LEU A 151 -0.35 17.81 5.09
CA LEU A 151 -0.68 18.67 3.95
C LEU A 151 -1.78 19.69 4.30
N SER A 152 -2.69 19.36 5.22
CA SER A 152 -3.80 20.24 5.62
C SER A 152 -3.40 21.31 6.66
N ASP A 153 -2.35 21.03 7.45
CA ASP A 153 -2.01 21.82 8.65
C ASP A 153 -1.42 23.20 8.36
N ASN A 154 -1.08 23.53 7.10
CA ASN A 154 -0.45 24.82 6.79
C ASN A 154 -1.35 25.83 6.05
N GLY A 155 -2.63 25.55 5.90
CA GLY A 155 -3.59 26.42 5.20
C GLY A 155 -3.35 26.59 3.69
N GLN A 156 -2.16 26.24 3.20
CA GLN A 156 -1.79 26.35 1.79
C GLN A 156 -2.54 25.33 0.92
N PHE A 157 -2.84 24.16 1.45
CA PHE A 157 -3.60 23.14 0.73
C PHE A 157 -5.05 23.56 0.54
N GLU A 158 -5.69 24.15 1.56
CA GLU A 158 -7.06 24.66 1.44
C GLU A 158 -7.14 25.87 0.52
N GLU A 159 -6.13 26.73 0.52
CA GLU A 159 -6.03 27.85 -0.41
C GLU A 159 -5.80 27.37 -1.86
N PHE A 160 -4.92 26.39 -2.04
CA PHE A 160 -4.69 25.69 -3.31
C PHE A 160 -5.96 25.01 -3.81
N LYS A 161 -6.67 24.28 -2.95
CA LYS A 161 -7.92 23.60 -3.25
C LYS A 161 -9.01 24.60 -3.68
N LYS A 162 -9.14 25.73 -2.98
CA LYS A 162 -10.05 26.81 -3.36
C LYS A 162 -9.70 27.43 -4.73
N GLN A 163 -8.43 27.72 -4.97
CA GLN A 163 -7.96 28.23 -6.25
C GLN A 163 -8.23 27.25 -7.38
N LEU A 164 -7.91 25.96 -7.18
CA LEU A 164 -8.15 24.91 -8.16
C LEU A 164 -9.65 24.75 -8.47
N ILE A 165 -10.52 24.77 -7.45
CA ILE A 165 -11.98 24.69 -7.62
C ILE A 165 -12.49 25.92 -8.38
N ASN A 166 -12.01 27.11 -8.04
CA ASN A 166 -12.39 28.35 -8.75
C ASN A 166 -11.94 28.30 -10.21
N GLU A 167 -10.69 27.88 -10.50
CA GLU A 167 -10.20 27.75 -11.87
C GLU A 167 -10.95 26.66 -12.65
N ILE A 168 -11.36 25.57 -12.01
CA ILE A 168 -12.23 24.54 -12.64
C ILE A 168 -13.62 25.10 -12.93
N ASN A 169 -14.19 25.90 -12.01
CA ASN A 169 -15.51 26.52 -12.18
C ASN A 169 -15.47 27.65 -13.22
N ASP A 170 -14.38 28.41 -13.30
CA ASP A 170 -14.15 29.47 -14.29
C ASP A 170 -13.82 28.94 -15.70
N LEU A 171 -13.60 27.62 -15.82
CA LEU A 171 -13.52 26.95 -17.11
C LEU A 171 -14.92 26.97 -17.80
N HIS A 172 -15.45 28.15 -18.09
CA HIS A 172 -16.63 28.32 -18.96
C HIS A 172 -16.31 27.76 -20.34
N ILE A 173 -17.05 26.72 -20.69
CA ILE A 173 -16.81 25.87 -21.86
C ILE A 173 -17.70 26.34 -22.98
N ASP A 174 -17.27 27.34 -23.71
CA ASP A 174 -17.79 27.58 -25.03
C ASP A 174 -16.79 27.05 -26.07
N GLY A 175 -17.05 25.83 -26.55
CA GLY A 175 -16.53 25.34 -27.81
C GLY A 175 -15.18 24.59 -27.82
N LEU A 176 -14.50 24.37 -26.71
CA LEU A 176 -13.26 23.57 -26.67
C LEU A 176 -13.43 22.25 -25.91
N PRO A 177 -12.78 21.18 -26.34
CA PRO A 177 -12.80 19.90 -25.61
C PRO A 177 -12.36 20.08 -24.16
N ARG A 178 -13.17 19.60 -23.24
CA ARG A 178 -12.93 19.66 -21.79
C ARG A 178 -11.58 19.09 -21.37
N VAL A 179 -11.07 18.13 -22.14
CA VAL A 179 -9.81 17.43 -21.93
C VAL A 179 -8.60 18.36 -22.10
N ASP A 180 -8.59 19.23 -23.12
CA ASP A 180 -7.46 20.10 -23.40
C ASP A 180 -7.31 21.20 -22.34
N LYS A 181 -8.41 21.70 -21.81
CA LYS A 181 -8.42 22.68 -20.71
C LYS A 181 -8.02 22.04 -19.38
N LEU A 182 -8.46 20.83 -19.11
CA LEU A 182 -8.02 20.05 -17.95
C LEU A 182 -6.51 19.74 -18.01
N ASN A 183 -6.00 19.36 -19.18
CA ASN A 183 -4.56 19.12 -19.37
C ASN A 183 -3.74 20.41 -19.20
N ALA A 184 -4.23 21.53 -19.66
CA ALA A 184 -3.59 22.84 -19.45
C ALA A 184 -3.59 23.24 -17.96
N LEU A 185 -4.67 22.97 -17.26
CA LEU A 185 -4.79 23.21 -15.82
C LEU A 185 -3.84 22.29 -15.02
N VAL A 186 -3.83 21.01 -15.33
CA VAL A 186 -2.89 20.04 -14.73
C VAL A 186 -1.45 20.46 -15.01
N GLY A 187 -1.11 20.88 -16.23
CA GLY A 187 0.20 21.38 -16.59
C GLY A 187 0.63 22.64 -15.83
N LYS A 188 -0.31 23.48 -15.39
CA LYS A 188 -0.04 24.68 -14.57
C LYS A 188 0.40 24.30 -13.15
N TYR A 189 -0.15 23.24 -12.58
CA TYR A 189 0.14 22.81 -11.21
C TYR A 189 1.16 21.68 -11.10
N VAL A 190 1.42 20.95 -12.19
CA VAL A 190 2.51 20.00 -12.31
C VAL A 190 3.83 20.78 -12.34
N ASN A 191 4.78 20.41 -11.48
CA ASN A 191 6.07 21.06 -11.27
C ASN A 191 6.10 22.26 -10.32
N LEU A 192 4.99 22.62 -9.65
CA LEU A 192 5.06 23.59 -8.55
C LEU A 192 5.79 22.96 -7.34
N GLU A 193 6.64 23.79 -6.74
CA GLU A 193 7.37 23.41 -5.53
C GLU A 193 6.60 23.94 -4.32
N TYR A 194 6.17 23.03 -3.44
CA TYR A 194 5.48 23.36 -2.19
C TYR A 194 6.44 23.23 -1.03
N THR A 195 6.39 24.17 -0.10
CA THR A 195 7.18 24.09 1.14
C THR A 195 6.28 23.64 2.27
N LEU A 196 6.55 22.47 2.84
CA LEU A 196 5.84 21.92 3.99
C LEU A 196 6.16 22.74 5.26
N PRO A 197 5.36 22.63 6.34
CA PRO A 197 5.57 23.34 7.60
C PRO A 197 6.95 23.05 8.24
N ASN A 198 7.50 21.86 8.00
CA ASN A 198 8.84 21.46 8.44
C ASN A 198 9.98 22.03 7.58
N GLY A 199 9.67 22.89 6.59
CA GLY A 199 10.65 23.47 5.67
C GLY A 199 11.06 22.55 4.50
N GLN A 200 10.52 21.35 4.41
CA GLN A 200 10.79 20.42 3.31
C GLN A 200 10.07 20.87 2.04
N LYS A 201 10.77 20.85 0.91
CA LYS A 201 10.19 21.15 -0.40
C LYS A 201 9.70 19.90 -1.08
N VAL A 202 8.45 19.90 -1.50
CA VAL A 202 7.80 18.82 -2.24
C VAL A 202 7.39 19.32 -3.61
N LYS A 203 7.62 18.52 -4.64
CA LYS A 203 7.25 18.81 -6.02
C LYS A 203 6.19 17.82 -6.48
N ILE A 204 5.05 18.31 -6.96
CA ILE A 204 4.05 17.46 -7.60
C ILE A 204 4.58 17.08 -8.98
N GLN A 205 4.77 15.78 -9.19
CA GLN A 205 5.19 15.24 -10.49
C GLN A 205 4.00 14.56 -11.15
N SER A 206 3.88 14.75 -12.48
CA SER A 206 2.96 13.92 -13.25
C SER A 206 3.47 12.47 -13.27
N CYS A 207 2.59 11.53 -12.98
CA CYS A 207 2.81 10.11 -13.26
C CYS A 207 2.84 9.85 -14.77
#